data_856f3a9dc4c2a4099069d22334826619
#
_entry.id   856f3a9dc4c2a4099069d22334826619
#
_cell.length_a   1.000
_cell.length_b   1.000
_cell.length_c   1.000
_cell.angle_alpha   90.00
_cell.angle_beta   90.00
_cell.angle_gamma   90.00
#
_symmetry.space_group_name_H-M   'P 1'
#
loop_
_entity.id
_entity.type
_entity.pdbx_description
1 polymer ?
#
loop_
_entity_poly.entity_id
_entity_poly.type
_entity_poly.pdbx_seq_one_letter_code
_entity_poly.pdbx_strand_id
1 'polypeptide(L)'
;MQPKNYNQMKRILFFFLFASMLLVAQAASYSGTLPVLYIQTENKQQITSKDYYLNATYYLDALGLAGYESIGSASAPLTMEIKGRGNYTWRDFNKKPYRIKLADKQPLLGLNKSKHFALMAHADDAQSKKGFMRNQVGFELSRMIGMEWTPATAPVEVVLNGDYIGLYFLTETIRVDKDRVNIVEQEDEETDAAAITGGWLVEIDNYDEDPHITIRENGYYNMWFTYKTPEVLSSAQESFLTDEMVRIDRLVYGDKNSSTLWQYLDMDALAKFYIVQEIMDNYESFHGSCYLYREKGDGEKWKFGPVWDFGSSYNRNKDRYLFEGDVWHNHWIPEICKFPAFMARVKEIWKEFYPQINNIYTFTGKQLTLLKSAAVADANRWSEYSGNRDLQKRINSVNTWLGSSVAWLNEQWKTSGNTGGNDNPGGNDNPGGNTGNNPEYNPSDEVTEYMYVWQNGRQVEYNIAQVDSITFAQKDNGIVVKAKVPATWTETIYVWIWGDDITENEHIAMRQGDWFVFVHDGKELNIIFKQGENWTGHPNQSEDIYTTKSACYVLTQEGDEKAQFVEVDCE
;
A
#
# COMPACT_ATOMS: atom_id res chain seq x y z
N MET A 1 -46.06 62.88 10.01
CA MET A 1 -44.81 62.15 9.79
C MET A 1 -45.11 60.66 9.86
N GLN A 2 -45.11 59.97 8.73
CA GLN A 2 -45.48 58.58 8.67
C GLN A 2 -44.24 57.65 8.79
N PRO A 3 -44.36 56.45 9.33
CA PRO A 3 -43.24 55.58 9.58
C PRO A 3 -42.92 54.72 8.33
N LYS A 4 -42.00 55.19 7.50
CA LYS A 4 -41.51 54.45 6.32
C LYS A 4 -40.38 53.42 6.60
N ASN A 5 -39.91 53.32 7.83
CA ASN A 5 -38.73 52.51 8.16
C ASN A 5 -39.00 51.12 8.75
N TYR A 6 -40.25 50.78 9.05
CA TYR A 6 -40.55 49.48 9.71
C TYR A 6 -40.54 48.29 8.75
N ASN A 7 -40.89 48.48 7.48
CA ASN A 7 -40.91 47.42 6.48
C ASN A 7 -39.55 47.12 5.85
N GLN A 8 -38.62 48.07 5.86
CA GLN A 8 -37.23 47.80 5.41
C GLN A 8 -36.45 47.02 6.48
N MET A 9 -36.63 47.30 7.74
CA MET A 9 -35.99 46.51 8.82
C MET A 9 -36.48 45.07 8.87
N LYS A 10 -37.75 44.79 8.63
CA LYS A 10 -38.26 43.40 8.54
C LYS A 10 -37.73 42.65 7.34
N ARG A 11 -37.52 43.30 6.20
CA ARG A 11 -36.90 42.67 5.02
C ARG A 11 -35.40 42.41 5.23
N ILE A 12 -34.68 43.26 5.90
CA ILE A 12 -33.26 43.06 6.25
C ILE A 12 -33.12 41.95 7.30
N LEU A 13 -33.99 41.89 8.31
CA LEU A 13 -33.98 40.83 9.33
C LEU A 13 -34.34 39.46 8.73
N PHE A 14 -35.27 39.42 7.75
CA PHE A 14 -35.65 38.19 7.05
C PHE A 14 -34.52 37.72 6.12
N PHE A 15 -33.77 38.60 5.48
CA PHE A 15 -32.61 38.27 4.67
C PHE A 15 -31.42 37.76 5.51
N PHE A 16 -31.20 38.31 6.71
CA PHE A 16 -30.18 37.82 7.63
C PHE A 16 -30.56 36.48 8.26
N LEU A 17 -31.83 36.22 8.56
CA LEU A 17 -32.31 34.91 9.03
C LEU A 17 -32.27 33.85 7.91
N PHE A 18 -32.48 34.18 6.64
CA PHE A 18 -32.37 33.28 5.51
C PHE A 18 -30.90 33.03 5.09
N ALA A 19 -30.03 34.03 5.23
CA ALA A 19 -28.61 33.89 4.99
C ALA A 19 -27.88 33.08 6.09
N SER A 20 -28.40 33.10 7.33
CA SER A 20 -27.88 32.26 8.42
C SER A 20 -28.38 30.80 8.36
N MET A 21 -29.42 30.49 7.55
CA MET A 21 -29.87 29.13 7.31
C MET A 21 -29.17 28.42 6.15
N LEU A 22 -28.32 29.11 5.38
CA LEU A 22 -27.62 28.54 4.23
C LEU A 22 -26.13 28.21 4.48
N LEU A 23 -25.67 28.31 5.72
CA LEU A 23 -24.37 27.82 6.17
C LEU A 23 -24.55 26.73 7.24
N VAL A 24 -25.43 25.77 7.01
CA VAL A 24 -25.20 24.44 7.55
C VAL A 24 -24.07 23.88 6.68
N ALA A 25 -22.83 24.15 7.09
CA ALA A 25 -21.73 23.32 6.61
C ALA A 25 -22.20 21.89 6.83
N GLN A 26 -22.43 21.17 5.74
CA GLN A 26 -22.81 19.75 5.81
C GLN A 26 -21.69 19.10 6.60
N ALA A 27 -21.97 18.73 7.84
CA ALA A 27 -20.97 18.07 8.68
C ALA A 27 -20.46 16.86 7.88
N ALA A 28 -19.15 16.77 7.70
CA ALA A 28 -18.56 15.64 7.01
C ALA A 28 -19.10 14.36 7.64
N SER A 29 -19.63 13.47 6.83
CA SER A 29 -20.24 12.21 7.27
C SER A 29 -19.44 11.05 6.70
N TYR A 30 -19.48 9.93 7.42
CA TYR A 30 -18.88 8.68 6.91
C TYR A 30 -19.62 8.17 5.66
N SER A 31 -18.92 7.33 4.88
CA SER A 31 -19.38 6.87 3.58
C SER A 31 -20.56 5.87 3.63
N GLY A 32 -20.69 5.15 4.75
CA GLY A 32 -21.64 4.04 4.88
C GLY A 32 -21.19 2.74 4.20
N THR A 33 -19.96 2.67 3.67
CA THR A 33 -19.43 1.49 2.97
C THR A 33 -18.37 0.73 3.77
N LEU A 34 -17.96 1.26 4.90
CA LEU A 34 -17.05 0.64 5.86
C LEU A 34 -17.66 0.67 7.27
N PRO A 35 -17.26 -0.24 8.17
CA PRO A 35 -17.59 -0.12 9.58
C PRO A 35 -17.15 1.20 10.17
N VAL A 36 -17.88 1.67 11.19
CA VAL A 36 -17.58 2.92 11.88
C VAL A 36 -17.16 2.64 13.32
N LEU A 37 -15.96 3.09 13.69
CA LEU A 37 -15.46 3.07 15.06
C LEU A 37 -15.80 4.39 15.73
N TYR A 38 -16.69 4.33 16.70
CA TYR A 38 -17.04 5.47 17.55
C TYR A 38 -16.19 5.46 18.80
N ILE A 39 -15.53 6.59 19.07
CA ILE A 39 -14.67 6.81 20.23
C ILE A 39 -15.12 8.07 20.95
N GLN A 40 -15.26 7.99 22.24
CA GLN A 40 -15.54 9.15 23.07
C GLN A 40 -14.58 9.20 24.26
N THR A 41 -13.73 10.23 24.30
CA THR A 41 -12.87 10.51 25.44
C THR A 41 -13.70 11.01 26.62
N GLU A 42 -13.21 10.80 27.83
CA GLU A 42 -13.85 11.31 29.03
C GLU A 42 -14.01 12.84 28.92
N ASN A 43 -15.23 13.33 29.20
CA ASN A 43 -15.60 14.74 29.06
C ASN A 43 -15.32 15.34 27.66
N LYS A 44 -15.23 14.53 26.62
CA LYS A 44 -14.84 14.95 25.25
C LYS A 44 -13.50 15.68 25.20
N GLN A 45 -12.58 15.32 26.09
CA GLN A 45 -11.24 15.91 26.13
C GLN A 45 -10.51 15.68 24.81
N GLN A 46 -9.84 16.73 24.30
CA GLN A 46 -9.02 16.63 23.10
C GLN A 46 -7.74 15.84 23.36
N ILE A 47 -7.35 15.01 22.40
CA ILE A 47 -6.10 14.25 22.44
C ILE A 47 -5.00 15.14 21.90
N THR A 48 -4.15 15.64 22.80
CA THR A 48 -3.10 16.64 22.48
C THR A 48 -1.69 16.11 22.69
N SER A 49 -1.53 14.90 23.20
CA SER A 49 -0.22 14.30 23.48
C SER A 49 -0.11 12.86 22.98
N LYS A 50 1.11 12.43 22.64
CA LYS A 50 1.49 11.05 22.40
C LYS A 50 2.06 10.34 23.64
N ASP A 51 2.29 11.07 24.75
CA ASP A 51 3.01 10.56 25.90
C ASP A 51 2.10 9.89 26.92
N TYR A 52 0.88 10.37 27.07
CA TYR A 52 -0.08 9.82 28.03
C TYR A 52 -1.41 9.45 27.39
N TYR A 53 -2.02 8.43 27.94
CA TYR A 53 -3.33 7.96 27.54
C TYR A 53 -4.45 8.77 28.20
N LEU A 54 -5.53 9.01 27.46
CA LEU A 54 -6.82 9.47 27.98
C LEU A 54 -7.77 8.29 28.08
N ASN A 55 -8.58 8.28 29.15
CA ASN A 55 -9.69 7.35 29.26
C ASN A 55 -10.73 7.65 28.17
N ALA A 56 -11.26 6.61 27.58
CA ALA A 56 -12.27 6.70 26.53
C ALA A 56 -13.21 5.48 26.55
N THR A 57 -14.31 5.63 25.87
CA THR A 57 -15.20 4.52 25.51
C THR A 57 -15.26 4.37 24.00
N TYR A 58 -15.61 3.17 23.54
CA TYR A 58 -15.76 2.90 22.12
C TYR A 58 -16.87 1.88 21.85
N TYR A 59 -17.36 1.91 20.63
CA TYR A 59 -18.08 0.80 20.00
C TYR A 59 -17.79 0.80 18.50
N LEU A 60 -17.86 -0.38 17.91
CA LEU A 60 -17.73 -0.61 16.48
C LEU A 60 -19.11 -0.92 15.92
N ASP A 61 -19.59 -0.11 14.99
CA ASP A 61 -20.82 -0.34 14.24
C ASP A 61 -20.48 -0.89 12.85
N ALA A 62 -20.87 -2.11 12.59
CA ALA A 62 -20.68 -2.76 11.30
C ALA A 62 -21.68 -2.28 10.23
N LEU A 63 -22.65 -1.42 10.55
CA LEU A 63 -23.69 -0.90 9.65
C LEU A 63 -24.47 -2.00 8.90
N GLY A 64 -24.47 -3.24 9.40
CA GLY A 64 -25.04 -4.39 8.71
C GLY A 64 -24.26 -4.87 7.48
N LEU A 65 -23.04 -4.41 7.29
CA LEU A 65 -22.17 -4.80 6.18
C LEU A 65 -21.74 -6.26 6.32
N ALA A 66 -21.82 -7.02 5.22
CA ALA A 66 -21.42 -8.42 5.19
C ALA A 66 -19.94 -8.60 5.54
N GLY A 67 -19.66 -9.60 6.38
CA GLY A 67 -18.29 -9.93 6.81
C GLY A 67 -17.76 -9.10 7.98
N TYR A 68 -18.58 -8.21 8.56
CA TYR A 68 -18.24 -7.43 9.75
C TYR A 68 -19.23 -7.68 10.88
N GLU A 69 -18.75 -7.62 12.11
CA GLU A 69 -19.55 -7.74 13.32
C GLU A 69 -19.44 -6.45 14.15
N SER A 70 -20.58 -6.00 14.69
CA SER A 70 -20.59 -4.89 15.64
C SER A 70 -20.09 -5.33 17.01
N ILE A 71 -19.36 -4.46 17.70
CA ILE A 71 -18.80 -4.71 19.04
C ILE A 71 -19.18 -3.56 19.96
N GLY A 72 -19.91 -3.85 21.04
CA GLY A 72 -20.54 -2.82 21.86
C GLY A 72 -21.68 -2.10 21.14
N SER A 73 -22.15 -0.98 21.69
CA SER A 73 -23.16 -0.12 21.10
C SER A 73 -23.14 1.27 21.72
N ALA A 74 -23.86 2.21 21.16
CA ALA A 74 -24.00 3.56 21.74
C ALA A 74 -24.60 3.55 23.15
N SER A 75 -25.48 2.57 23.46
CA SER A 75 -26.09 2.40 24.80
C SER A 75 -25.25 1.55 25.76
N ALA A 76 -24.31 0.79 25.23
CA ALA A 76 -23.41 -0.09 26.00
C ALA A 76 -21.99 -0.05 25.37
N PRO A 77 -21.29 1.09 25.44
CA PRO A 77 -19.94 1.21 24.91
C PRO A 77 -18.96 0.46 25.80
N LEU A 78 -17.87 0.02 25.21
CA LEU A 78 -16.75 -0.63 25.91
C LEU A 78 -15.68 0.40 26.31
N THR A 79 -14.86 0.06 27.29
CA THR A 79 -13.82 0.95 27.78
C THR A 79 -12.49 0.74 27.06
N MET A 80 -11.77 1.82 26.86
CA MET A 80 -10.42 1.85 26.28
C MET A 80 -9.65 3.07 26.76
N GLU A 81 -8.37 3.10 26.41
CA GLU A 81 -7.50 4.27 26.52
C GLU A 81 -7.02 4.67 25.11
N ILE A 82 -6.80 5.97 24.87
CA ILE A 82 -6.35 6.51 23.60
C ILE A 82 -5.30 7.60 23.79
N LYS A 83 -4.28 7.62 22.93
CA LYS A 83 -3.29 8.70 22.84
C LYS A 83 -2.86 8.95 21.39
N GLY A 84 -2.18 10.07 21.16
CA GLY A 84 -1.49 10.32 19.90
C GLY A 84 -0.38 9.29 19.65
N ARG A 85 0.05 9.16 18.39
CA ARG A 85 1.20 8.34 17.98
C ARG A 85 1.95 8.94 16.79
N GLY A 86 3.16 8.42 16.55
CA GLY A 86 4.05 8.85 15.48
C GLY A 86 4.82 10.12 15.84
N ASN A 87 5.85 10.43 15.09
CA ASN A 87 6.69 11.60 15.25
C ASN A 87 6.32 12.65 14.20
N TYR A 88 6.81 12.50 12.97
CA TYR A 88 6.51 13.40 11.86
C TYR A 88 5.00 13.52 11.59
N THR A 89 4.28 12.40 11.51
CA THR A 89 2.84 12.39 11.23
C THR A 89 2.01 13.04 12.35
N TRP A 90 2.43 12.92 13.60
CA TRP A 90 1.78 13.62 14.73
C TRP A 90 2.05 15.12 14.71
N ARG A 91 3.29 15.53 14.42
CA ARG A 91 3.70 16.94 14.46
C ARG A 91 3.10 17.74 13.30
N ASP A 92 3.22 17.25 12.07
CA ASP A 92 3.09 18.06 10.86
C ASP A 92 1.72 17.95 10.15
N PHE A 93 0.87 16.98 10.51
CA PHE A 93 -0.42 16.81 9.84
C PHE A 93 -1.61 17.13 10.73
N ASN A 94 -2.70 17.64 10.11
CA ASN A 94 -3.95 17.92 10.82
C ASN A 94 -4.70 16.63 11.19
N LYS A 95 -4.76 15.67 10.31
CA LYS A 95 -5.33 14.34 10.57
C LYS A 95 -4.34 13.51 11.37
N LYS A 96 -4.63 13.35 12.66
CA LYS A 96 -3.71 12.74 13.62
C LYS A 96 -3.86 11.21 13.66
N PRO A 97 -2.77 10.45 13.72
CA PRO A 97 -2.81 9.02 14.03
C PRO A 97 -2.90 8.80 15.55
N TYR A 98 -3.50 7.66 15.95
CA TYR A 98 -3.72 7.35 17.37
C TYR A 98 -3.23 5.96 17.73
N ARG A 99 -2.88 5.76 18.99
CA ARG A 99 -2.68 4.46 19.63
C ARG A 99 -3.84 4.22 20.56
N ILE A 100 -4.47 3.04 20.46
CA ILE A 100 -5.57 2.64 21.31
C ILE A 100 -5.19 1.41 22.12
N LYS A 101 -5.70 1.35 23.36
CA LYS A 101 -5.52 0.23 24.29
C LYS A 101 -6.87 -0.12 24.88
N LEU A 102 -7.41 -1.25 24.46
CA LEU A 102 -8.70 -1.75 24.93
C LEU A 102 -8.56 -2.29 26.36
N ALA A 103 -9.62 -2.19 27.17
CA ALA A 103 -9.66 -2.79 28.49
C ALA A 103 -9.53 -4.32 28.40
N ASP A 104 -10.20 -4.93 27.42
CA ASP A 104 -10.17 -6.36 27.15
C ASP A 104 -9.70 -6.66 25.73
N LYS A 105 -9.06 -7.82 25.53
CA LYS A 105 -8.65 -8.28 24.19
C LYS A 105 -9.89 -8.50 23.31
N GLN A 106 -9.98 -7.81 22.16
CA GLN A 106 -11.05 -7.93 21.17
C GLN A 106 -10.50 -8.19 19.77
N PRO A 107 -11.21 -8.95 18.93
CA PRO A 107 -10.87 -9.19 17.54
C PRO A 107 -11.51 -8.12 16.64
N LEU A 108 -11.08 -6.86 16.74
CA LEU A 108 -11.68 -5.78 15.96
C LEU A 108 -11.49 -6.00 14.45
N LEU A 109 -12.56 -5.91 13.67
CA LEU A 109 -12.54 -5.96 12.19
C LEU A 109 -11.84 -7.22 11.62
N GLY A 110 -11.93 -8.35 12.31
CA GLY A 110 -11.27 -9.59 11.90
C GLY A 110 -9.77 -9.67 12.17
N LEU A 111 -9.17 -8.66 12.80
CA LEU A 111 -7.78 -8.69 13.24
C LEU A 111 -7.61 -9.62 14.46
N ASN A 112 -6.39 -10.08 14.69
CA ASN A 112 -6.10 -10.93 15.85
C ASN A 112 -6.48 -10.25 17.17
N LYS A 113 -7.02 -11.06 18.07
CA LYS A 113 -7.53 -10.61 19.37
C LYS A 113 -6.43 -9.95 20.20
N SER A 114 -6.57 -8.66 20.45
CA SER A 114 -5.58 -7.87 21.19
C SER A 114 -6.23 -6.73 21.98
N LYS A 115 -5.46 -6.16 22.93
CA LYS A 115 -5.77 -4.87 23.56
C LYS A 115 -5.19 -3.70 22.77
N HIS A 116 -4.11 -3.90 22.01
CA HIS A 116 -3.29 -2.82 21.44
C HIS A 116 -3.41 -2.77 19.91
N PHE A 117 -3.85 -1.61 19.41
CA PHE A 117 -3.92 -1.30 17.99
C PHE A 117 -3.44 0.13 17.72
N ALA A 118 -3.12 0.41 16.47
CA ALA A 118 -2.87 1.74 15.95
C ALA A 118 -3.96 2.13 14.94
N LEU A 119 -4.47 3.34 15.01
CA LEU A 119 -5.28 3.98 13.98
C LEU A 119 -4.34 4.80 13.10
N MET A 120 -3.97 4.24 11.94
CA MET A 120 -3.07 4.86 10.98
C MET A 120 -3.84 5.84 10.11
N ALA A 121 -3.40 7.10 10.10
CA ALA A 121 -4.09 8.19 9.41
C ALA A 121 -3.68 8.35 7.93
N HIS A 122 -2.62 7.67 7.47
CA HIS A 122 -2.04 7.78 6.13
C HIS A 122 -1.71 9.22 5.70
N ALA A 123 -1.15 9.98 6.61
CA ALA A 123 -0.78 11.36 6.36
C ALA A 123 0.24 11.49 5.22
N ASP A 124 1.21 10.58 5.14
CA ASP A 124 2.26 10.58 4.10
C ASP A 124 1.69 10.39 2.69
N ASP A 125 0.58 9.68 2.57
CA ASP A 125 -0.10 9.48 1.28
C ASP A 125 -0.71 10.78 0.74
N ALA A 126 -1.04 11.75 1.60
CA ALA A 126 -1.61 13.02 1.20
C ALA A 126 -0.59 13.94 0.49
N GLN A 127 0.66 13.95 0.95
CA GLN A 127 1.70 14.79 0.36
C GLN A 127 2.26 14.23 -0.95
N SER A 128 2.33 12.93 -1.09
CA SER A 128 2.86 12.29 -2.28
C SER A 128 1.80 12.19 -3.37
N LYS A 129 2.06 12.76 -4.54
CA LYS A 129 1.21 12.55 -5.72
C LYS A 129 1.21 11.10 -6.20
N LYS A 130 2.18 10.29 -5.77
CA LYS A 130 2.37 8.90 -6.18
C LYS A 130 1.94 7.89 -5.11
N GLY A 131 1.71 8.31 -3.86
CA GLY A 131 1.47 7.42 -2.74
C GLY A 131 0.00 7.26 -2.38
N PHE A 132 -0.38 6.04 -2.12
CA PHE A 132 -1.57 5.64 -1.39
C PHE A 132 -1.36 4.23 -0.88
N MET A 133 -1.82 3.93 0.33
CA MET A 133 -1.70 2.61 0.95
C MET A 133 -0.27 2.05 1.04
N ARG A 134 0.73 2.89 1.24
CA ARG A 134 2.13 2.45 1.32
C ARG A 134 2.34 1.32 2.32
N ASN A 135 1.84 1.49 3.55
CA ASN A 135 1.93 0.45 4.58
C ASN A 135 1.18 -0.83 4.17
N GLN A 136 -0.03 -0.72 3.62
CA GLN A 136 -0.81 -1.90 3.23
C GLN A 136 -0.15 -2.69 2.11
N VAL A 137 0.45 -2.00 1.13
CA VAL A 137 1.19 -2.65 0.04
C VAL A 137 2.46 -3.31 0.56
N GLY A 138 3.24 -2.64 1.40
CA GLY A 138 4.44 -3.20 2.03
C GLY A 138 4.12 -4.42 2.90
N PHE A 139 3.05 -4.35 3.69
CA PHE A 139 2.58 -5.48 4.50
C PHE A 139 2.11 -6.65 3.63
N GLU A 140 1.42 -6.39 2.52
CA GLU A 140 0.99 -7.46 1.61
C GLU A 140 2.19 -8.14 0.94
N LEU A 141 3.16 -7.38 0.43
CA LEU A 141 4.39 -7.94 -0.12
C LEU A 141 5.15 -8.78 0.92
N SER A 142 5.18 -8.35 2.18
CA SER A 142 5.81 -9.11 3.28
C SER A 142 5.11 -10.44 3.55
N ARG A 143 3.77 -10.46 3.50
CA ARG A 143 3.01 -11.72 3.61
C ARG A 143 3.27 -12.63 2.41
N MET A 144 3.25 -12.07 1.22
CA MET A 144 3.46 -12.82 -0.03
C MET A 144 4.84 -13.48 -0.10
N ILE A 145 5.90 -12.79 0.36
CA ILE A 145 7.26 -13.35 0.40
C ILE A 145 7.47 -14.34 1.56
N GLY A 146 6.51 -14.46 2.46
CA GLY A 146 6.54 -15.41 3.59
C GLY A 146 7.43 -14.96 4.75
N MET A 147 7.32 -13.71 5.19
CA MET A 147 7.84 -13.30 6.50
C MET A 147 7.03 -13.97 7.61
N GLU A 148 7.67 -14.32 8.73
CA GLU A 148 7.04 -15.09 9.82
C GLU A 148 5.79 -14.43 10.37
N TRP A 149 5.84 -13.11 10.55
CA TRP A 149 4.68 -12.31 10.91
C TRP A 149 4.76 -10.94 10.25
N THR A 150 3.59 -10.44 9.87
CA THR A 150 3.42 -9.11 9.28
C THR A 150 2.16 -8.49 9.88
N PRO A 151 2.20 -7.22 10.33
CA PRO A 151 1.03 -6.55 10.88
C PRO A 151 -0.17 -6.62 9.95
N ALA A 152 -1.29 -7.09 10.45
CA ALA A 152 -2.55 -7.03 9.73
C ALA A 152 -3.20 -5.65 9.91
N THR A 153 -3.98 -5.22 8.92
CA THR A 153 -4.63 -3.92 8.89
C THR A 153 -6.02 -4.01 8.27
N ALA A 154 -6.96 -3.26 8.81
CA ALA A 154 -8.34 -3.21 8.33
C ALA A 154 -8.81 -1.75 8.23
N PRO A 155 -9.44 -1.35 7.11
CA PRO A 155 -9.98 -0.01 6.97
C PRO A 155 -11.19 0.20 7.87
N VAL A 156 -11.32 1.38 8.42
CA VAL A 156 -12.41 1.79 9.31
C VAL A 156 -12.62 3.30 9.22
N GLU A 157 -13.85 3.74 9.23
CA GLU A 157 -14.18 5.15 9.39
C GLU A 157 -14.31 5.49 10.88
N VAL A 158 -13.83 6.65 11.31
CA VAL A 158 -13.73 6.98 12.73
C VAL A 158 -14.55 8.23 13.06
N VAL A 159 -15.34 8.12 14.12
CA VAL A 159 -16.04 9.24 14.75
C VAL A 159 -15.47 9.42 16.16
N LEU A 160 -14.81 10.56 16.40
CA LEU A 160 -14.19 10.89 17.68
C LEU A 160 -14.96 12.05 18.35
N ASN A 161 -15.47 11.82 19.55
CA ASN A 161 -16.23 12.82 20.32
C ASN A 161 -17.46 13.39 19.57
N GLY A 162 -18.00 12.63 18.61
CA GLY A 162 -19.12 13.00 17.77
C GLY A 162 -18.72 13.70 16.46
N ASP A 163 -17.42 13.93 16.21
CA ASP A 163 -16.90 14.47 14.96
C ASP A 163 -16.37 13.33 14.07
N TYR A 164 -16.77 13.29 12.79
CA TYR A 164 -16.21 12.38 11.81
C TYR A 164 -14.78 12.83 11.47
N ILE A 165 -13.81 12.00 11.80
CA ILE A 165 -12.40 12.30 11.59
C ILE A 165 -11.76 11.52 10.45
N GLY A 166 -12.55 10.81 9.64
CA GLY A 166 -12.12 10.26 8.37
C GLY A 166 -11.86 8.76 8.35
N LEU A 167 -11.28 8.31 7.23
CA LEU A 167 -10.84 6.96 6.97
C LEU A 167 -9.51 6.68 7.68
N TYR A 168 -9.46 5.64 8.48
CA TYR A 168 -8.27 5.13 9.14
C TYR A 168 -8.03 3.67 8.76
N PHE A 169 -6.81 3.19 8.99
CA PHE A 169 -6.54 1.76 8.98
C PHE A 169 -6.20 1.32 10.41
N LEU A 170 -7.11 0.53 11.00
CA LEU A 170 -6.84 -0.14 12.26
C LEU A 170 -5.76 -1.18 12.00
N THR A 171 -4.63 -1.06 12.69
CA THR A 171 -3.42 -1.85 12.42
C THR A 171 -2.92 -2.51 13.70
N GLU A 172 -2.52 -3.77 13.60
CA GLU A 172 -1.84 -4.47 14.68
C GLU A 172 -0.51 -3.79 14.99
N THR A 173 -0.22 -3.57 16.26
CA THR A 173 1.07 -3.01 16.70
C THR A 173 2.12 -4.10 16.85
N ILE A 174 3.37 -3.78 16.56
CA ILE A 174 4.50 -4.68 16.79
C ILE A 174 4.69 -4.85 18.29
N ARG A 175 4.67 -6.10 18.75
CA ARG A 175 4.94 -6.52 20.12
C ARG A 175 5.07 -8.03 20.19
N VAL A 176 5.63 -8.52 21.26
CA VAL A 176 5.62 -9.95 21.58
C VAL A 176 4.19 -10.38 21.93
N ASP A 177 3.65 -11.34 21.22
CA ASP A 177 2.37 -12.03 21.46
C ASP A 177 2.36 -13.28 20.57
N LYS A 178 1.68 -14.35 20.98
CA LYS A 178 1.55 -15.61 20.22
C LYS A 178 1.00 -15.44 18.81
N ASP A 179 0.20 -14.39 18.57
CA ASP A 179 -0.43 -14.08 17.28
C ASP A 179 0.29 -12.90 16.57
N ARG A 180 1.49 -12.51 17.03
CA ARG A 180 2.32 -11.44 16.47
C ARG A 180 3.79 -11.87 16.39
N VAL A 181 4.71 -11.17 17.06
CA VAL A 181 6.09 -11.66 17.20
C VAL A 181 6.05 -12.78 18.24
N ASN A 182 6.02 -14.02 17.77
CA ASN A 182 5.80 -15.19 18.60
C ASN A 182 7.13 -15.73 19.11
N ILE A 183 7.65 -15.09 20.16
CA ILE A 183 8.84 -15.52 20.90
C ILE A 183 8.51 -15.63 22.40
N VAL A 184 9.30 -16.38 23.12
CA VAL A 184 9.20 -16.45 24.59
C VAL A 184 9.81 -15.19 25.17
N GLU A 185 8.97 -14.33 25.74
CA GLU A 185 9.38 -13.07 26.36
C GLU A 185 10.27 -13.33 27.59
N GLN A 186 11.32 -12.55 27.76
CA GLN A 186 12.09 -12.57 29.01
C GLN A 186 11.51 -11.55 30.00
N GLU A 187 11.77 -11.77 31.27
CA GLU A 187 11.33 -10.85 32.34
C GLU A 187 12.14 -9.55 32.31
N ASP A 188 11.51 -8.45 32.73
CA ASP A 188 12.21 -7.21 33.03
C ASP A 188 13.25 -7.42 34.14
N GLU A 189 14.37 -6.72 34.02
CA GLU A 189 15.46 -6.78 35.01
C GLU A 189 16.00 -8.20 35.30
N GLU A 190 15.86 -9.13 34.33
CA GLU A 190 16.37 -10.50 34.44
C GLU A 190 17.90 -10.52 34.56
N THR A 191 18.44 -11.41 35.42
CA THR A 191 19.87 -11.53 35.69
C THR A 191 20.45 -12.91 35.42
N ASP A 192 19.61 -13.92 35.19
CA ASP A 192 20.07 -15.26 34.84
C ASP A 192 20.66 -15.31 33.43
N ALA A 193 21.92 -15.73 33.34
CA ALA A 193 22.66 -15.72 32.08
C ALA A 193 22.02 -16.62 30.99
N ALA A 194 21.30 -17.67 31.35
CA ALA A 194 20.61 -18.51 30.38
C ALA A 194 19.26 -17.90 29.98
N ALA A 195 18.62 -17.16 30.89
CA ALA A 195 17.34 -16.50 30.62
C ALA A 195 17.45 -15.32 29.65
N ILE A 196 18.56 -14.59 29.68
CA ILE A 196 18.77 -13.39 28.86
C ILE A 196 19.27 -13.67 27.42
N THR A 197 19.50 -14.93 27.04
CA THR A 197 20.04 -15.28 25.71
C THR A 197 19.08 -14.98 24.56
N GLY A 198 17.79 -14.81 24.82
CA GLY A 198 16.75 -14.50 23.82
C GLY A 198 15.48 -13.99 24.45
N GLY A 199 14.40 -13.92 23.69
CA GLY A 199 13.18 -13.21 24.07
C GLY A 199 13.30 -11.71 23.84
N TRP A 200 14.13 -11.31 22.90
CA TRP A 200 14.40 -9.93 22.55
C TRP A 200 13.55 -9.45 21.38
N LEU A 201 12.97 -8.26 21.53
CA LEU A 201 12.43 -7.46 20.43
C LEU A 201 13.07 -6.07 20.51
N VAL A 202 13.82 -5.68 19.48
CA VAL A 202 14.51 -4.40 19.39
C VAL A 202 14.19 -3.69 18.10
N GLU A 203 14.43 -2.39 18.05
CA GLU A 203 14.24 -1.54 16.89
C GLU A 203 15.51 -0.72 16.65
N ILE A 204 16.07 -0.79 15.43
CA ILE A 204 17.03 0.23 15.01
C ILE A 204 16.22 1.47 14.72
N ASP A 205 16.47 2.53 15.51
CA ASP A 205 15.72 3.78 15.46
C ASP A 205 16.63 4.97 15.20
N ASN A 206 16.05 6.06 14.73
CA ASN A 206 16.74 7.33 14.51
C ASN A 206 16.27 8.43 15.49
N TYR A 207 15.46 8.07 16.49
CA TYR A 207 14.97 8.96 17.54
C TYR A 207 15.53 8.56 18.90
N ASP A 208 16.06 9.55 19.60
CA ASP A 208 16.62 9.42 20.98
C ASP A 208 15.52 9.70 22.02
N GLU A 209 14.34 9.11 21.83
CA GLU A 209 13.19 9.34 22.73
C GLU A 209 12.90 8.15 23.67
N ASP A 210 13.17 6.93 23.21
CA ASP A 210 12.93 5.69 23.94
C ASP A 210 14.25 5.15 24.53
N PRO A 211 14.21 4.34 25.61
CA PRO A 211 15.40 3.68 26.14
C PRO A 211 16.09 2.79 25.09
N HIS A 212 17.40 2.96 24.91
CA HIS A 212 18.18 2.25 23.90
C HIS A 212 19.62 1.99 24.36
N ILE A 213 20.27 1.02 23.72
CA ILE A 213 21.71 0.92 23.71
C ILE A 213 22.27 1.60 22.45
N THR A 214 23.47 2.13 22.53
CA THR A 214 24.16 2.77 21.42
C THR A 214 25.42 2.00 21.05
N ILE A 215 25.58 1.66 19.77
CA ILE A 215 26.86 1.16 19.25
C ILE A 215 27.44 2.10 18.21
N ARG A 216 28.79 2.17 18.20
CA ARG A 216 29.55 2.99 17.27
C ARG A 216 30.92 2.35 17.04
N GLU A 217 30.94 1.13 16.51
CA GLU A 217 32.20 0.41 16.30
C GLU A 217 32.85 0.76 14.96
N ASN A 218 32.14 0.57 13.85
CA ASN A 218 32.69 0.71 12.50
C ASN A 218 31.95 1.73 11.62
N GLY A 219 30.74 2.13 12.01
CA GLY A 219 29.94 3.12 11.28
C GLY A 219 30.34 4.57 11.57
N TYR A 220 29.93 5.48 10.69
CA TYR A 220 30.13 6.93 10.88
C TYR A 220 29.17 7.53 11.91
N TYR A 221 28.07 6.84 12.21
CA TYR A 221 26.97 7.32 13.05
C TYR A 221 26.67 6.32 14.16
N ASN A 222 26.11 6.81 15.26
CA ASN A 222 25.58 5.96 16.30
C ASN A 222 24.42 5.14 15.75
N MET A 223 24.39 3.84 16.03
CA MET A 223 23.21 3.01 15.86
C MET A 223 22.54 2.86 17.22
N TRP A 224 21.28 3.24 17.30
CA TRP A 224 20.44 3.09 18.47
C TRP A 224 19.59 1.85 18.35
N PHE A 225 19.74 0.95 19.31
CA PHE A 225 18.90 -0.25 19.44
C PHE A 225 17.93 -0.01 20.57
N THR A 226 16.76 0.53 20.24
CA THR A 226 15.67 0.74 21.18
C THR A 226 15.06 -0.62 21.54
N TYR A 227 15.12 -0.98 22.80
CA TYR A 227 14.54 -2.25 23.23
C TYR A 227 13.05 -2.09 23.55
N LYS A 228 12.24 -3.03 23.05
CA LYS A 228 10.79 -3.07 23.22
C LYS A 228 10.35 -4.20 24.13
N THR A 229 11.16 -5.24 24.23
CA THR A 229 11.02 -6.38 25.12
C THR A 229 12.42 -6.95 25.40
N PRO A 230 12.83 -7.01 26.68
CA PRO A 230 12.15 -6.47 27.87
C PRO A 230 12.03 -4.95 27.84
N GLU A 231 11.09 -4.38 28.63
CA GLU A 231 10.89 -2.91 28.69
C GLU A 231 11.89 -2.23 29.63
N VAL A 232 12.40 -2.95 30.64
CA VAL A 232 13.41 -2.48 31.61
C VAL A 232 14.56 -3.47 31.66
N LEU A 233 15.79 -3.00 31.42
CA LEU A 233 16.98 -3.86 31.43
C LEU A 233 17.69 -3.89 32.79
N SER A 234 18.10 -5.08 33.21
CA SER A 234 19.21 -5.23 34.19
C SER A 234 20.55 -4.89 33.52
N SER A 235 21.58 -4.68 34.34
CA SER A 235 22.94 -4.51 33.78
C SER A 235 23.45 -5.75 33.05
N ALA A 236 22.97 -6.94 33.38
CA ALA A 236 23.31 -8.18 32.67
C ALA A 236 22.66 -8.22 31.28
N GLN A 237 21.40 -7.82 31.17
CA GLN A 237 20.67 -7.71 29.90
C GLN A 237 21.28 -6.63 29.00
N GLU A 238 21.59 -5.45 29.55
CA GLU A 238 22.20 -4.35 28.78
C GLU A 238 23.57 -4.77 28.24
N SER A 239 24.42 -5.42 29.08
CA SER A 239 25.72 -5.93 28.63
C SER A 239 25.55 -7.00 27.56
N PHE A 240 24.63 -7.95 27.72
CA PHE A 240 24.37 -8.99 26.71
C PHE A 240 23.97 -8.40 25.37
N LEU A 241 22.96 -7.52 25.36
CA LEU A 241 22.47 -6.89 24.14
C LEU A 241 23.57 -6.07 23.45
N THR A 242 24.33 -5.29 24.22
CA THR A 242 25.46 -4.50 23.70
C THR A 242 26.53 -5.39 23.09
N ASP A 243 26.96 -6.44 23.77
CA ASP A 243 28.00 -7.36 23.29
C ASP A 243 27.56 -8.10 22.02
N GLU A 244 26.31 -8.51 21.93
CA GLU A 244 25.74 -9.15 20.74
C GLU A 244 25.74 -8.18 19.54
N MET A 245 25.23 -6.95 19.70
CA MET A 245 25.16 -5.97 18.63
C MET A 245 26.54 -5.50 18.18
N VAL A 246 27.48 -5.29 19.11
CA VAL A 246 28.89 -5.01 18.80
C VAL A 246 29.55 -6.16 18.04
N ARG A 247 29.27 -7.41 18.42
CA ARG A 247 29.78 -8.59 17.72
C ARG A 247 29.26 -8.65 16.29
N ILE A 248 27.95 -8.47 16.10
CA ILE A 248 27.33 -8.45 14.77
C ILE A 248 27.94 -7.32 13.93
N ASP A 249 28.06 -6.12 14.48
CA ASP A 249 28.66 -4.97 13.80
C ASP A 249 30.08 -5.29 13.29
N ARG A 250 30.95 -5.85 14.14
CA ARG A 250 32.29 -6.26 13.73
C ARG A 250 32.28 -7.31 12.60
N LEU A 251 31.36 -8.26 12.64
CA LEU A 251 31.22 -9.28 11.60
C LEU A 251 30.69 -8.67 10.29
N VAL A 252 29.75 -7.75 10.36
CA VAL A 252 29.23 -7.02 9.20
C VAL A 252 30.33 -6.26 8.47
N TYR A 253 31.25 -5.61 9.18
CA TYR A 253 32.39 -4.90 8.59
C TYR A 253 33.63 -5.79 8.36
N GLY A 254 33.56 -7.07 8.73
CA GLY A 254 34.63 -8.05 8.58
C GLY A 254 34.76 -8.65 7.18
N ASP A 255 35.35 -9.85 7.12
CA ASP A 255 35.57 -10.62 5.88
C ASP A 255 34.24 -11.02 5.23
N LYS A 256 34.00 -10.54 4.02
CA LYS A 256 32.77 -10.75 3.25
C LYS A 256 32.60 -12.19 2.73
N ASN A 257 33.65 -13.00 2.76
CA ASN A 257 33.58 -14.43 2.41
C ASN A 257 33.35 -15.34 3.63
N SER A 258 33.38 -14.76 4.84
CA SER A 258 33.13 -15.52 6.06
C SER A 258 31.65 -15.87 6.21
N SER A 259 31.37 -17.10 6.65
CA SER A 259 30.02 -17.53 7.02
C SER A 259 29.67 -17.22 8.48
N THR A 260 30.60 -16.64 9.26
CA THR A 260 30.43 -16.46 10.71
C THR A 260 29.26 -15.51 11.05
N LEU A 261 29.03 -14.45 10.26
CA LEU A 261 27.91 -13.53 10.45
C LEU A 261 26.57 -14.27 10.49
N TRP A 262 26.41 -15.30 9.65
CA TRP A 262 25.18 -16.07 9.49
C TRP A 262 24.94 -17.10 10.62
N GLN A 263 25.82 -17.15 11.60
CA GLN A 263 25.57 -17.82 12.88
C GLN A 263 24.79 -16.95 13.86
N TYR A 264 24.79 -15.63 13.66
CA TYR A 264 24.14 -14.63 14.52
C TYR A 264 22.92 -13.98 13.85
N LEU A 265 22.98 -13.76 12.54
CA LEU A 265 21.86 -13.22 11.74
C LEU A 265 21.21 -14.32 10.90
N ASP A 266 19.88 -14.35 10.89
CA ASP A 266 19.12 -15.19 9.99
C ASP A 266 19.15 -14.58 8.58
N MET A 267 19.84 -15.26 7.67
CA MET A 267 20.04 -14.79 6.29
C MET A 267 18.73 -14.71 5.52
N ASP A 268 17.82 -15.66 5.72
CA ASP A 268 16.55 -15.75 5.00
C ASP A 268 15.59 -14.63 5.44
N ALA A 269 15.48 -14.42 6.76
CA ALA A 269 14.67 -13.34 7.30
C ALA A 269 15.17 -11.97 6.79
N LEU A 270 16.50 -11.75 6.82
CA LEU A 270 17.09 -10.51 6.32
C LEU A 270 16.91 -10.35 4.81
N ALA A 271 17.07 -11.41 4.02
CA ALA A 271 16.90 -11.34 2.56
C ALA A 271 15.45 -11.03 2.17
N LYS A 272 14.46 -11.65 2.83
CA LYS A 272 13.04 -11.34 2.62
C LYS A 272 12.73 -9.89 3.01
N PHE A 273 13.19 -9.44 4.18
CA PHE A 273 13.05 -8.05 4.61
C PHE A 273 13.66 -7.10 3.57
N TYR A 274 14.90 -7.34 3.15
CA TYR A 274 15.61 -6.53 2.15
C TYR A 274 14.86 -6.45 0.82
N ILE A 275 14.38 -7.58 0.29
CA ILE A 275 13.63 -7.62 -0.97
C ILE A 275 12.37 -6.74 -0.89
N VAL A 276 11.60 -6.84 0.19
CA VAL A 276 10.40 -6.02 0.38
C VAL A 276 10.75 -4.53 0.42
N GLN A 277 11.80 -4.16 1.16
CA GLN A 277 12.22 -2.76 1.25
C GLN A 277 12.73 -2.22 -0.09
N GLU A 278 13.44 -3.04 -0.87
CA GLU A 278 13.89 -2.68 -2.22
C GLU A 278 12.72 -2.51 -3.20
N ILE A 279 11.71 -3.40 -3.17
CA ILE A 279 10.49 -3.24 -3.99
C ILE A 279 9.80 -1.94 -3.64
N MET A 280 9.65 -1.63 -2.36
CA MET A 280 8.98 -0.44 -1.86
C MET A 280 9.82 0.83 -2.00
N ASP A 281 11.11 0.71 -2.28
CA ASP A 281 12.09 1.81 -2.28
C ASP A 281 12.01 2.65 -1.00
N ASN A 282 11.95 1.95 0.15
CA ASN A 282 11.75 2.55 1.46
C ASN A 282 13.10 2.95 2.08
N TYR A 283 13.54 4.17 1.85
CA TYR A 283 14.88 4.61 2.22
C TYR A 283 15.13 4.73 3.74
N GLU A 284 14.08 4.75 4.57
CA GLU A 284 14.22 4.78 6.03
C GLU A 284 14.36 3.38 6.65
N SER A 285 14.14 2.33 5.89
CA SER A 285 13.92 0.97 6.36
C SER A 285 15.05 0.31 7.17
N PHE A 286 16.27 0.84 7.13
CA PHE A 286 17.42 0.28 7.84
C PHE A 286 17.99 1.20 8.93
N HIS A 287 17.34 2.33 9.20
CA HIS A 287 17.75 3.26 10.25
C HIS A 287 16.58 3.84 11.07
N GLY A 288 15.35 3.47 10.74
CA GLY A 288 14.17 3.83 11.49
C GLY A 288 13.09 2.77 11.31
N SER A 289 12.35 2.46 12.34
CA SER A 289 11.33 1.40 12.36
C SER A 289 11.82 0.04 11.84
N CYS A 290 13.11 -0.24 12.02
CA CYS A 290 13.76 -1.47 11.58
C CYS A 290 13.84 -2.45 12.76
N TYR A 291 12.89 -3.38 12.82
CA TYR A 291 12.77 -4.31 13.92
C TYR A 291 13.63 -5.56 13.74
N LEU A 292 14.18 -6.04 14.87
CA LEU A 292 14.86 -7.31 14.98
C LEU A 292 14.33 -8.05 16.22
N TYR A 293 14.24 -9.36 16.14
CA TYR A 293 13.88 -10.18 17.28
C TYR A 293 14.71 -11.45 17.33
N ARG A 294 14.85 -12.01 18.52
CA ARG A 294 15.56 -13.27 18.76
C ARG A 294 14.79 -14.12 19.77
N GLU A 295 14.51 -15.36 19.41
CA GLU A 295 13.95 -16.36 20.31
C GLU A 295 14.99 -16.79 21.36
N LYS A 296 14.52 -17.34 22.46
CA LYS A 296 15.34 -17.88 23.52
C LYS A 296 15.86 -19.27 23.14
N GLY A 297 17.16 -19.48 23.28
CA GLY A 297 17.79 -20.77 23.04
C GLY A 297 19.20 -20.67 22.47
N ASP A 298 19.92 -21.79 22.61
CA ASP A 298 21.27 -21.93 22.02
C ASP A 298 21.17 -22.04 20.50
N GLY A 299 21.97 -21.26 19.78
CA GLY A 299 22.00 -21.25 18.32
C GLY A 299 20.87 -20.45 17.66
N GLU A 300 19.95 -19.88 18.42
CA GLU A 300 18.96 -18.95 17.90
C GLU A 300 19.62 -17.68 17.33
N LYS A 301 19.04 -17.15 16.27
CA LYS A 301 19.59 -16.04 15.51
C LYS A 301 18.70 -14.82 15.59
N TRP A 302 19.30 -13.66 15.42
CA TRP A 302 18.55 -12.43 15.21
C TRP A 302 17.88 -12.45 13.82
N LYS A 303 16.60 -12.18 13.80
CA LYS A 303 15.79 -12.10 12.58
C LYS A 303 15.36 -10.66 12.32
N PHE A 304 15.56 -10.16 11.12
CA PHE A 304 15.00 -8.88 10.69
C PHE A 304 13.51 -9.00 10.44
N GLY A 305 12.78 -8.06 10.94
CA GLY A 305 11.32 -8.00 10.91
C GLY A 305 10.72 -7.86 12.31
N PRO A 306 9.39 -7.69 12.35
CA PRO A 306 8.48 -7.48 11.23
C PRO A 306 8.69 -6.12 10.54
N VAL A 307 8.19 -5.99 9.32
CA VAL A 307 8.22 -4.71 8.60
C VAL A 307 7.26 -3.69 9.21
N TRP A 308 7.66 -2.42 9.15
CA TRP A 308 6.86 -1.29 9.62
C TRP A 308 7.26 -0.03 8.87
N ASP A 309 6.36 0.95 8.85
CA ASP A 309 6.56 2.30 8.34
C ASP A 309 7.14 2.42 6.92
N PHE A 310 6.24 2.28 5.94
CA PHE A 310 6.55 2.53 4.54
C PHE A 310 6.25 3.99 4.12
N GLY A 311 6.18 4.92 5.07
CA GLY A 311 5.89 6.33 4.81
C GLY A 311 6.83 6.98 3.80
N SER A 312 8.08 6.54 3.75
CA SER A 312 9.11 7.04 2.84
C SER A 312 9.19 6.34 1.49
N SER A 313 8.32 5.38 1.21
CA SER A 313 8.27 4.64 -0.06
C SER A 313 7.79 5.49 -1.25
N TYR A 314 8.10 5.06 -2.48
CA TYR A 314 7.64 5.65 -3.75
C TYR A 314 8.11 7.10 -4.00
N ASN A 315 9.15 7.56 -3.33
CA ASN A 315 9.58 8.96 -3.45
C ASN A 315 10.40 9.23 -4.72
N ARG A 316 11.01 8.21 -5.32
CA ARG A 316 11.77 8.30 -6.55
C ARG A 316 11.42 7.18 -7.54
N ASN A 317 11.84 7.32 -8.78
CA ASN A 317 11.81 6.19 -9.72
C ASN A 317 12.91 5.21 -9.34
N LYS A 318 12.62 3.90 -9.39
CA LYS A 318 13.60 2.86 -9.08
C LYS A 318 14.60 2.74 -10.22
N ASP A 319 15.83 3.23 -9.99
CA ASP A 319 16.96 3.21 -10.92
C ASP A 319 18.25 2.73 -10.27
N ARG A 320 18.23 2.45 -8.97
CA ARG A 320 19.35 1.99 -8.16
C ARG A 320 18.88 1.28 -6.91
N TYR A 321 19.77 0.54 -6.24
CA TYR A 321 19.48 -0.04 -4.93
C TYR A 321 19.33 1.02 -3.85
N LEU A 322 18.66 0.68 -2.76
CA LEU A 322 18.46 1.58 -1.61
C LEU A 322 19.77 2.06 -1.02
N PHE A 323 20.78 1.20 -0.95
CA PHE A 323 22.08 1.49 -0.37
C PHE A 323 23.05 2.22 -1.32
N GLU A 324 22.70 2.36 -2.62
CA GLU A 324 23.49 3.10 -3.62
C GLU A 324 23.06 4.55 -3.68
N GLY A 325 23.52 5.37 -2.82
CA GLY A 325 23.25 6.80 -2.85
C GLY A 325 23.49 7.44 -1.50
N ASP A 326 23.31 8.76 -1.43
CA ASP A 326 23.32 9.54 -0.19
C ASP A 326 22.14 9.18 0.71
N VAL A 327 21.96 7.90 0.97
CA VAL A 327 20.99 7.45 1.95
C VAL A 327 21.76 7.45 3.25
N TRP A 328 21.65 8.56 3.99
CA TRP A 328 22.21 8.61 5.31
C TRP A 328 21.63 7.55 6.20
N HIS A 329 22.51 6.88 6.95
CA HIS A 329 22.14 5.89 7.96
C HIS A 329 21.64 4.54 7.44
N ASN A 330 22.06 4.08 6.29
CA ASN A 330 21.79 2.68 5.90
C ASN A 330 22.54 1.64 6.75
N HIS A 331 23.31 2.11 7.71
CA HIS A 331 23.99 1.30 8.71
C HIS A 331 24.66 0.04 8.12
N TRP A 332 24.16 -1.13 8.47
CA TRP A 332 24.74 -2.40 8.06
C TRP A 332 24.47 -2.80 6.61
N ILE A 333 23.38 -2.32 5.99
CA ILE A 333 22.94 -2.90 4.72
C ILE A 333 23.92 -2.72 3.57
N PRO A 334 24.63 -1.58 3.40
CA PRO A 334 25.67 -1.46 2.36
C PRO A 334 26.79 -2.47 2.49
N GLU A 335 27.16 -2.82 3.73
CA GLU A 335 28.20 -3.81 4.01
C GLU A 335 27.67 -5.25 3.86
N ILE A 336 26.44 -5.51 4.30
CA ILE A 336 25.79 -6.82 4.15
C ILE A 336 25.64 -7.19 2.67
N CYS A 337 25.28 -6.25 1.81
CA CYS A 337 25.16 -6.49 0.37
C CYS A 337 26.51 -6.83 -0.33
N LYS A 338 27.64 -6.59 0.33
CA LYS A 338 28.95 -7.02 -0.16
C LYS A 338 29.24 -8.51 0.11
N PHE A 339 28.45 -9.21 0.92
CA PHE A 339 28.59 -10.64 1.13
C PHE A 339 28.02 -11.41 -0.08
N PRO A 340 28.87 -12.15 -0.85
CA PRO A 340 28.38 -12.88 -2.04
C PRO A 340 27.30 -13.91 -1.69
N ALA A 341 27.43 -14.56 -0.52
CA ALA A 341 26.44 -15.54 -0.05
C ALA A 341 25.08 -14.91 0.19
N PHE A 342 25.01 -13.68 0.76
CA PHE A 342 23.77 -12.97 0.96
C PHE A 342 23.10 -12.60 -0.37
N MET A 343 23.84 -11.99 -1.29
CA MET A 343 23.27 -11.61 -2.59
C MET A 343 22.87 -12.82 -3.45
N ALA A 344 23.56 -13.95 -3.31
CA ALA A 344 23.12 -15.19 -3.91
C ALA A 344 21.77 -15.64 -3.33
N ARG A 345 21.62 -15.60 -2.00
CA ARG A 345 20.35 -15.94 -1.34
C ARG A 345 19.20 -15.00 -1.70
N VAL A 346 19.47 -13.70 -1.81
CA VAL A 346 18.49 -12.72 -2.31
C VAL A 346 17.98 -13.12 -3.70
N LYS A 347 18.89 -13.50 -4.63
CA LYS A 347 18.50 -13.92 -5.98
C LYS A 347 17.71 -15.23 -6.01
N GLU A 348 18.04 -16.17 -5.14
CA GLU A 348 17.27 -17.42 -4.99
C GLU A 348 15.84 -17.14 -4.51
N ILE A 349 15.68 -16.37 -3.42
CA ILE A 349 14.37 -15.99 -2.89
C ILE A 349 13.58 -15.18 -3.94
N TRP A 350 14.25 -14.27 -4.66
CA TRP A 350 13.63 -13.50 -5.73
C TRP A 350 13.06 -14.40 -6.83
N LYS A 351 13.86 -15.39 -7.27
CA LYS A 351 13.43 -16.36 -8.29
C LYS A 351 12.17 -17.12 -7.87
N GLU A 352 12.05 -17.48 -6.59
CA GLU A 352 10.87 -18.16 -6.04
C GLU A 352 9.67 -17.21 -5.90
N PHE A 353 9.92 -15.95 -5.56
CA PHE A 353 8.89 -14.96 -5.28
C PHE A 353 8.35 -14.26 -6.54
N TYR A 354 9.20 -13.97 -7.52
CA TYR A 354 8.87 -13.18 -8.71
C TYR A 354 7.62 -13.68 -9.47
N PRO A 355 7.37 -14.98 -9.64
CA PRO A 355 6.16 -15.47 -10.34
C PRO A 355 4.84 -15.07 -9.67
N GLN A 356 4.86 -14.84 -8.37
CA GLN A 356 3.64 -14.49 -7.60
C GLN A 356 3.44 -12.98 -7.43
N ILE A 357 4.41 -12.15 -7.82
CA ILE A 357 4.42 -10.72 -7.48
C ILE A 357 3.23 -9.97 -8.08
N ASN A 358 2.69 -10.43 -9.19
CA ASN A 358 1.50 -9.86 -9.82
C ASN A 358 0.22 -9.97 -8.95
N ASN A 359 0.21 -10.82 -7.92
CA ASN A 359 -0.91 -10.89 -6.97
C ASN A 359 -1.09 -9.58 -6.19
N ILE A 360 -0.05 -8.73 -6.13
CA ILE A 360 -0.16 -7.41 -5.51
C ILE A 360 -1.18 -6.52 -6.24
N TYR A 361 -1.32 -6.65 -7.56
CA TYR A 361 -2.30 -5.89 -8.34
C TYR A 361 -3.74 -6.33 -8.07
N THR A 362 -3.94 -7.62 -7.77
CA THR A 362 -5.22 -8.14 -7.28
C THR A 362 -5.56 -7.54 -5.92
N PHE A 363 -4.58 -7.43 -5.03
CA PHE A 363 -4.76 -6.78 -3.73
C PHE A 363 -5.14 -5.30 -3.90
N THR A 364 -4.38 -4.51 -4.67
CA THR A 364 -4.67 -3.08 -4.87
C THR A 364 -6.02 -2.85 -5.53
N GLY A 365 -6.44 -3.72 -6.47
CA GLY A 365 -7.77 -3.69 -7.09
C GLY A 365 -8.91 -3.95 -6.10
N LYS A 366 -8.75 -4.91 -5.18
CA LYS A 366 -9.71 -5.14 -4.09
C LYS A 366 -9.81 -3.93 -3.16
N GLN A 367 -8.67 -3.32 -2.84
CA GLN A 367 -8.65 -2.12 -2.00
C GLN A 367 -9.32 -0.92 -2.67
N LEU A 368 -9.16 -0.76 -3.99
CA LEU A 368 -9.87 0.27 -4.75
C LEU A 368 -11.38 0.14 -4.57
N THR A 369 -11.93 -1.05 -4.80
CA THR A 369 -13.36 -1.31 -4.66
C THR A 369 -13.85 -1.04 -3.23
N LEU A 370 -13.07 -1.48 -2.23
CA LEU A 370 -13.43 -1.36 -0.82
C LEU A 370 -13.41 0.10 -0.33
N LEU A 371 -12.42 0.88 -0.77
CA LEU A 371 -12.11 2.19 -0.17
C LEU A 371 -12.70 3.38 -0.93
N LYS A 372 -13.19 3.21 -2.16
CA LYS A 372 -13.58 4.30 -3.07
C LYS A 372 -14.46 5.36 -2.39
N SER A 373 -15.55 4.96 -1.78
CA SER A 373 -16.50 5.88 -1.13
C SER A 373 -15.92 6.53 0.14
N ALA A 374 -15.22 5.73 0.96
CA ALA A 374 -14.61 6.23 2.19
C ALA A 374 -13.46 7.21 1.91
N ALA A 375 -12.69 7.01 0.83
CA ALA A 375 -11.65 7.94 0.41
C ALA A 375 -12.22 9.31 -0.02
N VAL A 376 -13.40 9.33 -0.66
CA VAL A 376 -14.12 10.57 -0.99
C VAL A 376 -14.61 11.27 0.29
N ALA A 377 -15.21 10.54 1.24
CA ALA A 377 -15.66 11.09 2.51
C ALA A 377 -14.48 11.67 3.33
N ASP A 378 -13.37 10.98 3.37
CA ASP A 378 -12.12 11.41 3.99
C ASP A 378 -11.57 12.70 3.35
N ALA A 379 -11.53 12.75 2.02
CA ALA A 379 -11.09 13.92 1.26
C ALA A 379 -12.04 15.13 1.38
N ASN A 380 -13.30 14.91 1.71
CA ASN A 380 -14.25 15.97 2.04
C ASN A 380 -14.01 16.53 3.45
N ARG A 381 -13.55 15.70 4.38
CA ARG A 381 -13.20 16.11 5.74
C ARG A 381 -11.85 16.82 5.80
N TRP A 382 -10.87 16.37 5.02
CA TRP A 382 -9.49 16.84 5.03
C TRP A 382 -9.05 17.28 3.64
N SER A 383 -8.87 18.58 3.43
CA SER A 383 -8.51 19.16 2.12
C SER A 383 -7.14 18.68 1.62
N GLU A 384 -6.21 18.40 2.53
CA GLU A 384 -4.90 17.84 2.20
C GLU A 384 -4.97 16.46 1.53
N TYR A 385 -6.07 15.73 1.72
CA TYR A 385 -6.35 14.43 1.08
C TYR A 385 -7.18 14.53 -0.21
N SER A 386 -7.41 15.75 -0.71
CA SER A 386 -8.29 15.97 -1.87
C SER A 386 -7.95 15.13 -3.11
N GLY A 387 -6.67 14.79 -3.30
CA GLY A 387 -6.23 13.90 -4.37
C GLY A 387 -6.78 12.47 -4.27
N ASN A 388 -7.27 12.05 -3.09
CA ASN A 388 -7.83 10.71 -2.88
C ASN A 388 -9.30 10.62 -3.33
N ARG A 389 -9.93 11.72 -3.76
CA ARG A 389 -11.24 11.67 -4.43
C ARG A 389 -11.19 10.83 -5.70
N ASP A 390 -10.07 10.88 -6.42
CA ASP A 390 -9.79 10.00 -7.54
C ASP A 390 -8.88 8.84 -7.10
N LEU A 391 -9.47 7.91 -6.35
CA LEU A 391 -8.74 6.76 -5.82
C LEU A 391 -8.21 5.85 -6.94
N GLN A 392 -8.93 5.73 -8.08
CA GLN A 392 -8.47 4.97 -9.24
C GLN A 392 -7.13 5.49 -9.75
N LYS A 393 -7.00 6.81 -9.91
CA LYS A 393 -5.75 7.44 -10.35
C LYS A 393 -4.61 7.20 -9.34
N ARG A 394 -4.91 7.26 -8.05
CA ARG A 394 -3.93 6.94 -7.00
C ARG A 394 -3.45 5.50 -7.09
N ILE A 395 -4.36 4.54 -7.19
CA ILE A 395 -4.03 3.11 -7.33
C ILE A 395 -3.24 2.85 -8.62
N ASN A 396 -3.64 3.44 -9.74
CA ASN A 396 -2.91 3.33 -11.01
C ASN A 396 -1.46 3.85 -10.85
N SER A 397 -1.25 4.96 -10.14
CA SER A 397 0.09 5.49 -9.88
C SER A 397 0.94 4.53 -9.04
N VAL A 398 0.36 3.93 -8.01
CA VAL A 398 1.03 2.91 -7.19
C VAL A 398 1.39 1.68 -8.03
N ASN A 399 0.46 1.17 -8.83
CA ASN A 399 0.68 -0.01 -9.66
C ASN A 399 1.76 0.24 -10.74
N THR A 400 1.75 1.42 -11.37
CA THR A 400 2.78 1.81 -12.35
C THR A 400 4.14 1.87 -11.69
N TRP A 401 4.22 2.46 -10.51
CA TRP A 401 5.47 2.56 -9.77
C TRP A 401 5.99 1.17 -9.36
N LEU A 402 5.12 0.32 -8.79
CA LEU A 402 5.46 -1.07 -8.44
C LEU A 402 5.96 -1.85 -9.65
N GLY A 403 5.27 -1.75 -10.79
CA GLY A 403 5.68 -2.41 -12.02
C GLY A 403 7.09 -1.99 -12.47
N SER A 404 7.39 -0.69 -12.42
CA SER A 404 8.72 -0.17 -12.77
C SER A 404 9.80 -0.65 -11.78
N SER A 405 9.48 -0.65 -10.47
CA SER A 405 10.41 -1.12 -9.44
C SER A 405 10.72 -2.60 -9.58
N VAL A 406 9.68 -3.42 -9.75
CA VAL A 406 9.81 -4.86 -9.93
C VAL A 406 10.57 -5.20 -11.22
N ALA A 407 10.30 -4.51 -12.32
CA ALA A 407 10.99 -4.72 -13.59
C ALA A 407 12.48 -4.42 -13.45
N TRP A 408 12.84 -3.31 -12.82
CA TRP A 408 14.24 -2.96 -12.57
C TRP A 408 14.95 -4.00 -11.70
N LEU A 409 14.35 -4.41 -10.57
CA LEU A 409 14.91 -5.41 -9.67
C LEU A 409 15.07 -6.77 -10.36
N ASN A 410 14.11 -7.15 -11.21
CA ASN A 410 14.21 -8.40 -11.96
C ASN A 410 15.40 -8.40 -12.92
N GLU A 411 15.70 -7.27 -13.57
CA GLU A 411 16.92 -7.16 -14.39
C GLU A 411 18.20 -7.31 -13.57
N GLN A 412 18.21 -6.85 -12.31
CA GLN A 412 19.38 -6.96 -11.43
C GLN A 412 19.56 -8.37 -10.83
N TRP A 413 18.44 -9.08 -10.57
CA TRP A 413 18.45 -10.33 -9.80
C TRP A 413 18.11 -11.58 -10.60
N LYS A 414 17.70 -11.44 -11.87
CA LYS A 414 17.52 -12.60 -12.72
C LYS A 414 18.82 -13.41 -12.83
N THR A 415 18.75 -14.71 -12.57
CA THR A 415 19.88 -15.60 -12.78
C THR A 415 20.03 -15.84 -14.27
N SER A 416 21.15 -15.39 -14.86
CA SER A 416 21.51 -15.75 -16.23
C SER A 416 21.58 -17.25 -16.33
N GLY A 417 20.81 -17.85 -17.23
CA GLY A 417 20.96 -19.25 -17.60
C GLY A 417 22.43 -19.52 -17.98
N ASN A 418 22.97 -20.58 -17.46
CA ASN A 418 24.35 -21.01 -17.51
C ASN A 418 24.95 -20.93 -18.93
N THR A 419 25.68 -19.85 -19.22
CA THR A 419 26.71 -19.85 -20.26
C THR A 419 28.05 -19.71 -19.54
N GLY A 420 28.79 -20.80 -19.50
CA GLY A 420 30.13 -20.83 -18.92
C GLY A 420 31.03 -19.76 -19.55
N GLY A 421 31.49 -18.86 -18.74
CA GLY A 421 32.41 -17.80 -19.12
C GLY A 421 33.03 -17.20 -17.86
N ASN A 422 34.31 -17.37 -17.76
CA ASN A 422 35.24 -16.95 -16.74
C ASN A 422 35.23 -15.43 -16.61
N ASP A 423 34.68 -14.87 -15.56
CA ASP A 423 34.74 -13.42 -15.31
C ASP A 423 35.67 -13.11 -14.14
N ASN A 424 36.80 -12.52 -14.53
CA ASN A 424 37.77 -11.86 -13.67
C ASN A 424 37.32 -10.38 -13.50
N PRO A 425 37.24 -9.84 -12.30
CA PRO A 425 36.82 -8.45 -12.10
C PRO A 425 38.03 -7.51 -12.19
N GLY A 426 38.01 -6.66 -13.20
CA GLY A 426 38.97 -5.56 -13.27
C GLY A 426 39.01 -4.90 -14.63
N GLY A 427 38.57 -3.65 -14.73
CA GLY A 427 38.91 -2.80 -15.88
C GLY A 427 37.81 -1.83 -16.27
N ASN A 428 38.05 -0.60 -15.87
CA ASN A 428 37.52 0.64 -16.38
C ASN A 428 37.59 0.67 -17.92
N ASP A 429 36.51 1.09 -18.62
CA ASP A 429 36.62 2.01 -19.74
C ASP A 429 35.29 2.44 -20.35
N ASN A 430 35.29 3.64 -20.85
CA ASN A 430 34.28 4.58 -21.29
C ASN A 430 33.71 4.25 -22.71
N PRO A 431 32.58 4.88 -23.14
CA PRO A 431 31.71 4.38 -24.19
C PRO A 431 32.07 4.85 -25.58
N GLY A 432 31.81 3.99 -26.52
CA GLY A 432 31.87 4.37 -27.94
C GLY A 432 31.42 3.29 -28.90
N GLY A 433 30.24 3.48 -29.43
CA GLY A 433 29.97 3.22 -30.86
C GLY A 433 29.69 1.79 -31.34
N ASN A 434 28.41 1.55 -31.60
CA ASN A 434 27.91 1.12 -32.91
C ASN A 434 27.77 -0.38 -33.27
N THR A 435 26.56 -0.63 -33.72
CA THR A 435 26.10 -1.57 -34.77
C THR A 435 26.04 -3.07 -34.49
N GLY A 436 24.79 -3.52 -34.37
CA GLY A 436 24.27 -4.60 -35.21
C GLY A 436 24.62 -6.02 -34.83
N ASN A 437 23.68 -6.69 -34.22
CA ASN A 437 23.11 -7.92 -34.74
C ASN A 437 22.04 -8.43 -33.74
N ASN A 438 20.82 -8.40 -34.22
CA ASN A 438 19.68 -9.05 -33.60
C ASN A 438 19.91 -10.58 -33.74
N PRO A 439 19.93 -11.38 -32.64
CA PRO A 439 19.87 -12.82 -32.82
C PRO A 439 18.44 -13.21 -33.22
N GLU A 440 18.30 -13.92 -34.30
CA GLU A 440 17.08 -14.53 -34.77
C GLU A 440 16.41 -15.33 -33.63
N TYR A 441 15.13 -15.00 -33.39
CA TYR A 441 14.20 -15.77 -32.58
C TYR A 441 14.04 -17.17 -33.22
N ASN A 442 14.42 -18.21 -32.48
CA ASN A 442 14.20 -19.60 -32.87
C ASN A 442 12.89 -20.10 -32.22
N PRO A 443 11.84 -20.43 -33.00
CA PRO A 443 10.51 -20.77 -32.46
C PRO A 443 10.35 -22.17 -31.86
N SER A 444 11.40 -22.85 -31.43
CA SER A 444 11.31 -24.24 -31.02
C SER A 444 11.23 -24.50 -29.51
N ASP A 445 11.19 -23.47 -28.67
CA ASP A 445 10.94 -23.62 -27.22
C ASP A 445 9.60 -23.00 -26.87
N GLU A 446 8.50 -23.67 -27.22
CA GLU A 446 7.16 -23.32 -26.72
C GLU A 446 7.12 -23.59 -25.20
N VAL A 447 7.31 -22.56 -24.40
CA VAL A 447 6.90 -22.57 -23.01
C VAL A 447 5.37 -22.51 -22.99
N THR A 448 4.74 -23.65 -22.78
CA THR A 448 3.28 -23.72 -22.66
C THR A 448 2.89 -23.15 -21.29
N GLU A 449 2.36 -21.94 -21.26
CA GLU A 449 1.84 -21.33 -20.03
C GLU A 449 0.37 -21.68 -19.85
N TYR A 450 -0.04 -21.98 -18.61
CA TYR A 450 -1.41 -22.34 -18.26
C TYR A 450 -2.00 -21.35 -17.26
N MET A 451 -3.28 -21.01 -17.49
CA MET A 451 -4.10 -20.28 -16.53
C MET A 451 -4.98 -21.28 -15.77
N TYR A 452 -5.00 -21.19 -14.45
CA TYR A 452 -5.81 -22.06 -13.59
C TYR A 452 -7.01 -21.27 -13.04
N VAL A 453 -8.21 -21.71 -13.33
CA VAL A 453 -9.46 -21.14 -12.81
C VAL A 453 -10.11 -22.13 -11.85
N TRP A 454 -10.38 -21.71 -10.62
CA TRP A 454 -11.09 -22.51 -9.64
C TRP A 454 -12.59 -22.28 -9.75
N GLN A 455 -13.34 -23.33 -10.11
CA GLN A 455 -14.80 -23.31 -10.17
C GLN A 455 -15.38 -24.42 -9.30
N ASN A 456 -16.25 -24.09 -8.35
CA ASN A 456 -16.93 -25.04 -7.48
C ASN A 456 -15.98 -26.07 -6.81
N GLY A 457 -14.80 -25.62 -6.37
CA GLY A 457 -13.80 -26.46 -5.72
C GLY A 457 -12.99 -27.34 -6.68
N ARG A 458 -13.10 -27.14 -7.99
CA ARG A 458 -12.28 -27.80 -9.01
C ARG A 458 -11.41 -26.80 -9.73
N GLN A 459 -10.15 -27.18 -9.95
CA GLN A 459 -9.21 -26.44 -10.80
C GLN A 459 -9.48 -26.79 -12.26
N VAL A 460 -9.69 -25.79 -13.09
CA VAL A 460 -9.78 -25.91 -14.55
C VAL A 460 -8.56 -25.22 -15.15
N GLU A 461 -7.85 -25.93 -16.01
CA GLU A 461 -6.63 -25.49 -16.66
C GLU A 461 -6.95 -24.98 -18.06
N TYR A 462 -6.44 -23.79 -18.40
CA TYR A 462 -6.54 -23.19 -19.72
C TYR A 462 -5.14 -22.91 -20.25
N ASN A 463 -4.81 -23.39 -21.44
CA ASN A 463 -3.59 -23.03 -22.14
C ASN A 463 -3.66 -21.54 -22.55
N ILE A 464 -2.76 -20.70 -22.03
CA ILE A 464 -2.77 -19.25 -22.27
C ILE A 464 -2.62 -18.93 -23.77
N ALA A 465 -1.87 -19.73 -24.52
CA ALA A 465 -1.75 -19.56 -25.96
C ALA A 465 -3.06 -19.78 -26.74
N GLN A 466 -4.09 -20.35 -26.11
CA GLN A 466 -5.42 -20.58 -26.66
C GLN A 466 -6.50 -19.67 -26.04
N VAL A 467 -6.10 -18.74 -25.18
CA VAL A 467 -7.01 -17.78 -24.53
C VAL A 467 -6.87 -16.44 -25.24
N ASP A 468 -7.83 -16.10 -26.07
CA ASP A 468 -7.84 -14.83 -26.80
C ASP A 468 -8.10 -13.62 -25.88
N SER A 469 -8.88 -13.80 -24.81
CA SER A 469 -9.11 -12.77 -23.79
C SER A 469 -9.73 -13.36 -22.51
N ILE A 470 -9.48 -12.71 -21.37
CA ILE A 470 -10.17 -12.97 -20.10
C ILE A 470 -10.99 -11.74 -19.77
N THR A 471 -12.32 -11.88 -19.84
CA THR A 471 -13.24 -10.81 -19.48
C THR A 471 -13.94 -11.16 -18.18
N PHE A 472 -13.79 -10.33 -17.15
CA PHE A 472 -14.59 -10.40 -15.94
C PHE A 472 -15.81 -9.49 -16.13
N ALA A 473 -16.91 -10.07 -16.62
CA ALA A 473 -18.18 -9.36 -16.65
C ALA A 473 -18.91 -9.60 -15.33
N GLN A 474 -19.23 -8.54 -14.60
CA GLN A 474 -20.22 -8.60 -13.53
C GLN A 474 -21.58 -8.90 -14.19
N LYS A 475 -22.22 -9.97 -13.79
CA LYS A 475 -23.56 -10.33 -14.24
C LYS A 475 -24.50 -9.39 -13.52
N ASP A 476 -24.95 -8.35 -14.20
CA ASP A 476 -26.21 -7.62 -14.05
C ASP A 476 -26.05 -6.12 -14.35
N ASN A 477 -26.71 -5.71 -15.42
CA ASN A 477 -27.24 -4.38 -15.73
C ASN A 477 -26.31 -3.29 -16.31
N GLY A 478 -25.11 -3.57 -16.83
CA GLY A 478 -24.34 -2.58 -17.59
C GLY A 478 -24.61 -2.64 -19.11
N ILE A 479 -24.47 -1.49 -19.79
CA ILE A 479 -24.50 -1.40 -21.26
C ILE A 479 -23.10 -1.71 -21.79
N VAL A 480 -22.97 -2.74 -22.60
CA VAL A 480 -21.73 -3.10 -23.30
C VAL A 480 -21.82 -2.65 -24.75
N VAL A 481 -20.98 -1.71 -25.17
CA VAL A 481 -20.90 -1.27 -26.56
C VAL A 481 -19.62 -1.80 -27.19
N LYS A 482 -19.76 -2.45 -28.35
CA LYS A 482 -18.62 -2.91 -29.15
C LYS A 482 -18.63 -2.22 -30.51
N ALA A 483 -17.48 -1.78 -30.98
CA ALA A 483 -17.35 -1.19 -32.30
C ALA A 483 -16.20 -1.80 -33.10
N LYS A 484 -16.43 -2.13 -34.36
CA LYS A 484 -15.37 -2.30 -35.37
C LYS A 484 -15.10 -0.96 -35.99
N VAL A 485 -13.89 -0.44 -35.84
CA VAL A 485 -13.51 0.87 -36.36
C VAL A 485 -12.97 0.78 -37.78
N PRO A 486 -12.94 1.88 -38.57
CA PRO A 486 -12.34 1.90 -39.90
C PRO A 486 -10.88 1.43 -39.87
N ALA A 487 -10.46 0.66 -40.86
CA ALA A 487 -9.07 0.18 -40.96
C ALA A 487 -8.03 1.31 -41.12
N THR A 488 -8.47 2.50 -41.44
CA THR A 488 -7.65 3.72 -41.53
C THR A 488 -7.31 4.30 -40.14
N TRP A 489 -8.02 3.87 -39.09
CA TRP A 489 -7.75 4.30 -37.71
C TRP A 489 -6.63 3.44 -37.12
N THR A 490 -5.44 4.01 -37.02
CA THR A 490 -4.22 3.30 -36.63
C THR A 490 -3.72 3.65 -35.24
N GLU A 491 -4.31 4.65 -34.59
CA GLU A 491 -3.96 5.07 -33.23
C GLU A 491 -4.84 4.39 -32.19
N THR A 492 -4.54 4.62 -30.90
CA THR A 492 -5.37 4.16 -29.78
C THR A 492 -6.80 4.67 -29.94
N ILE A 493 -7.76 3.78 -29.73
CA ILE A 493 -9.19 4.13 -29.79
C ILE A 493 -9.67 4.55 -28.42
N TYR A 494 -10.21 5.75 -28.38
CA TYR A 494 -10.89 6.32 -27.23
C TYR A 494 -12.39 6.32 -27.44
N VAL A 495 -13.14 6.39 -26.36
CA VAL A 495 -14.55 6.71 -26.36
C VAL A 495 -14.76 7.99 -25.58
N TRP A 496 -15.66 8.83 -26.09
CA TRP A 496 -16.20 9.98 -25.39
C TRP A 496 -17.64 9.70 -25.05
N ILE A 497 -17.99 9.80 -23.76
CA ILE A 497 -19.33 9.50 -23.25
C ILE A 497 -19.91 10.73 -22.55
N TRP A 498 -21.24 10.87 -22.57
CA TRP A 498 -21.93 11.93 -21.85
C TRP A 498 -23.36 11.53 -21.46
N GLY A 499 -23.89 12.16 -20.42
CA GLY A 499 -25.20 11.92 -19.83
C GLY A 499 -25.28 12.48 -18.41
N ASP A 500 -26.45 12.36 -17.78
CA ASP A 500 -26.76 13.06 -16.53
C ASP A 500 -25.86 12.65 -15.34
N ASP A 501 -25.36 11.43 -15.28
CA ASP A 501 -24.53 10.91 -14.15
C ASP A 501 -23.04 10.71 -14.53
N ILE A 502 -22.61 11.20 -15.70
CA ILE A 502 -21.25 11.00 -16.21
C ILE A 502 -20.33 12.13 -15.75
N THR A 503 -19.33 11.80 -14.95
CA THR A 503 -18.34 12.75 -14.40
C THR A 503 -17.01 12.75 -15.15
N GLU A 504 -16.70 11.68 -15.88
CA GLU A 504 -15.52 11.54 -16.71
C GLU A 504 -15.94 11.09 -18.10
N ASN A 505 -15.62 11.91 -19.09
CA ASN A 505 -16.17 11.73 -20.43
C ASN A 505 -15.27 10.90 -21.35
N GLU A 506 -13.95 10.87 -21.14
CA GLU A 506 -13.00 10.23 -22.04
C GLU A 506 -12.42 8.94 -21.45
N HIS A 507 -12.49 7.84 -22.19
CA HIS A 507 -11.97 6.54 -21.80
C HIS A 507 -11.28 5.86 -22.97
N ILE A 508 -10.35 4.93 -22.68
CA ILE A 508 -9.74 4.06 -23.69
C ILE A 508 -10.67 2.87 -23.93
N ALA A 509 -11.04 2.63 -25.19
CA ALA A 509 -11.77 1.43 -25.55
C ALA A 509 -10.86 0.19 -25.52
N MET A 510 -11.32 -0.88 -24.86
CA MET A 510 -10.57 -2.13 -24.77
C MET A 510 -10.64 -2.91 -26.09
N ARG A 511 -9.50 -3.34 -26.62
CA ARG A 511 -9.47 -4.15 -27.83
C ARG A 511 -9.75 -5.63 -27.49
N GLN A 512 -10.73 -6.24 -28.18
CA GLN A 512 -11.06 -7.66 -28.12
C GLN A 512 -11.18 -8.22 -29.55
N GLY A 513 -10.11 -8.83 -30.05
CA GLY A 513 -10.03 -9.23 -31.46
C GLY A 513 -10.16 -8.02 -32.39
N ASP A 514 -11.16 -8.03 -33.28
CA ASP A 514 -11.48 -6.93 -34.19
C ASP A 514 -12.38 -5.86 -33.58
N TRP A 515 -12.82 -6.05 -32.34
CA TRP A 515 -13.74 -5.16 -31.65
C TRP A 515 -13.02 -4.25 -30.64
N PHE A 516 -13.50 -3.01 -30.54
CA PHE A 516 -13.20 -2.11 -29.43
C PHE A 516 -14.41 -2.05 -28.51
N VAL A 517 -14.23 -2.33 -27.24
CA VAL A 517 -15.30 -2.57 -26.26
C VAL A 517 -15.26 -1.52 -25.17
N PHE A 518 -16.42 -0.99 -24.85
CA PHE A 518 -16.64 -0.11 -23.70
C PHE A 518 -17.83 -0.63 -22.88
N VAL A 519 -17.72 -0.55 -21.55
CA VAL A 519 -18.74 -0.99 -20.59
C VAL A 519 -19.16 0.21 -19.75
N HIS A 520 -20.46 0.46 -19.68
CA HIS A 520 -21.06 1.53 -18.89
C HIS A 520 -22.10 0.98 -17.92
N ASP A 521 -22.02 1.37 -16.63
CA ASP A 521 -22.91 0.86 -15.57
C ASP A 521 -24.29 1.54 -15.54
N GLY A 522 -24.56 2.48 -16.45
CA GLY A 522 -25.82 3.22 -16.56
C GLY A 522 -26.91 2.47 -17.33
N LYS A 523 -28.10 3.07 -17.35
CA LYS A 523 -29.27 2.57 -18.10
C LYS A 523 -29.35 3.10 -19.54
N GLU A 524 -28.61 4.15 -19.84
CA GLU A 524 -28.50 4.79 -21.14
C GLU A 524 -27.10 5.32 -21.35
N LEU A 525 -26.66 5.40 -22.58
CA LEU A 525 -25.31 5.82 -22.95
C LEU A 525 -25.33 6.59 -24.25
N ASN A 526 -24.75 7.79 -24.21
CA ASN A 526 -24.31 8.49 -25.42
C ASN A 526 -22.79 8.28 -25.55
N ILE A 527 -22.33 7.89 -26.73
CA ILE A 527 -20.94 7.52 -26.95
C ILE A 527 -20.47 7.89 -28.37
N ILE A 528 -19.23 8.38 -28.43
CA ILE A 528 -18.47 8.56 -29.68
C ILE A 528 -17.21 7.70 -29.57
N PHE A 529 -16.88 6.98 -30.62
CA PHE A 529 -15.57 6.37 -30.81
C PHE A 529 -14.66 7.33 -31.54
N LYS A 530 -13.43 7.52 -31.10
CA LYS A 530 -12.42 8.37 -31.75
C LYS A 530 -11.04 7.74 -31.72
N GLN A 531 -10.19 8.04 -32.72
CA GLN A 531 -8.78 7.69 -32.64
C GLN A 531 -7.95 8.86 -32.09
N GLY A 532 -6.93 8.54 -31.28
CA GLY A 532 -6.04 9.53 -30.66
C GLY A 532 -6.65 10.27 -29.49
N GLU A 533 -5.79 10.85 -28.67
CA GLU A 533 -6.15 11.52 -27.41
C GLU A 533 -6.80 12.89 -27.64
N ASN A 534 -6.42 13.59 -28.70
CA ASN A 534 -6.88 14.95 -29.01
C ASN A 534 -8.12 14.96 -29.88
N TRP A 535 -9.01 15.95 -29.68
CA TRP A 535 -10.09 16.26 -30.58
C TRP A 535 -9.53 16.96 -31.83
N THR A 536 -9.19 16.17 -32.83
CA THR A 536 -8.67 16.71 -34.11
C THR A 536 -9.77 16.99 -35.13
N GLY A 537 -11.04 16.81 -34.76
CA GLY A 537 -12.17 16.94 -35.65
C GLY A 537 -12.34 15.76 -36.59
N HIS A 538 -13.23 15.92 -37.60
CA HIS A 538 -13.38 14.92 -38.65
C HIS A 538 -12.06 14.76 -39.44
N PRO A 539 -11.63 13.59 -39.79
CA PRO A 539 -12.30 12.29 -39.90
C PRO A 539 -12.04 11.31 -38.73
N ASN A 540 -11.60 11.76 -37.60
CA ASN A 540 -11.05 10.91 -36.54
C ASN A 540 -12.08 10.44 -35.47
N GLN A 541 -13.37 10.63 -35.72
CA GLN A 541 -14.44 10.26 -34.78
C GLN A 541 -15.67 9.70 -35.47
N SER A 542 -16.48 8.90 -34.75
CA SER A 542 -17.80 8.47 -35.21
C SER A 542 -18.85 9.59 -35.07
N GLU A 543 -20.00 9.40 -35.68
CA GLU A 543 -21.23 10.08 -35.29
C GLU A 543 -21.62 9.70 -33.88
N ASP A 544 -22.54 10.47 -33.30
CA ASP A 544 -23.05 10.26 -31.95
C ASP A 544 -23.93 9.00 -31.89
N ILE A 545 -23.55 8.05 -31.06
CA ILE A 545 -24.31 6.80 -30.82
C ILE A 545 -25.07 6.93 -29.51
N TYR A 546 -26.37 6.70 -29.52
CA TYR A 546 -27.20 6.59 -28.34
C TYR A 546 -27.73 5.16 -28.19
N THR A 547 -27.62 4.58 -27.00
CA THR A 547 -28.17 3.26 -26.72
C THR A 547 -28.64 3.12 -25.27
N THR A 548 -29.68 2.31 -25.07
CA THR A 548 -30.19 1.89 -23.75
C THR A 548 -29.98 0.40 -23.49
N LYS A 549 -29.25 -0.30 -24.37
CA LYS A 549 -28.96 -1.73 -24.32
C LYS A 549 -27.55 -1.99 -24.82
N SER A 550 -27.01 -3.15 -24.49
CA SER A 550 -25.78 -3.62 -25.10
C SER A 550 -25.95 -3.79 -26.62
N ALA A 551 -25.00 -3.31 -27.40
CA ALA A 551 -25.06 -3.28 -28.86
C ALA A 551 -23.67 -3.35 -29.49
N CYS A 552 -23.64 -3.83 -30.74
CA CYS A 552 -22.44 -3.92 -31.55
C CYS A 552 -22.59 -3.08 -32.82
N TYR A 553 -21.56 -2.31 -33.17
CA TYR A 553 -21.57 -1.38 -34.30
C TYR A 553 -20.38 -1.63 -35.23
N VAL A 554 -20.61 -1.47 -36.53
CA VAL A 554 -19.54 -1.37 -37.52
C VAL A 554 -19.47 0.08 -37.97
N LEU A 555 -18.30 0.69 -37.79
CA LEU A 555 -18.04 2.07 -38.21
C LEU A 555 -17.42 2.08 -39.60
N THR A 556 -17.97 2.89 -40.48
CA THR A 556 -17.46 3.10 -41.84
C THR A 556 -17.23 4.57 -42.08
N GLN A 557 -16.13 4.93 -42.73
CA GLN A 557 -15.77 6.32 -43.02
C GLN A 557 -15.56 6.52 -44.49
N GLU A 558 -16.19 7.57 -45.05
CA GLU A 558 -16.02 8.02 -46.43
C GLU A 558 -15.40 9.42 -46.44
N GLY A 559 -14.21 9.55 -47.00
CA GLY A 559 -13.51 10.83 -47.09
C GLY A 559 -13.19 11.43 -45.73
N ASP A 560 -13.39 12.74 -45.59
CA ASP A 560 -13.10 13.53 -44.39
C ASP A 560 -14.33 13.71 -43.46
N GLU A 561 -15.38 12.92 -43.64
CA GLU A 561 -16.58 12.97 -42.82
C GLU A 561 -16.43 12.12 -41.55
N LYS A 562 -17.31 12.33 -40.56
CA LYS A 562 -17.41 11.45 -39.40
C LYS A 562 -17.75 10.02 -39.81
N ALA A 563 -17.21 9.03 -39.09
CA ALA A 563 -17.53 7.64 -39.37
C ALA A 563 -19.01 7.36 -39.06
N GLN A 564 -19.73 6.88 -40.04
CA GLN A 564 -21.11 6.42 -39.91
C GLN A 564 -21.12 5.06 -39.21
N PHE A 565 -22.20 4.72 -38.53
CA PHE A 565 -22.31 3.44 -37.84
C PHE A 565 -23.54 2.65 -38.26
N VAL A 566 -23.42 1.33 -38.20
CA VAL A 566 -24.52 0.39 -38.40
C VAL A 566 -24.51 -0.59 -37.22
N GLU A 567 -25.66 -0.73 -36.56
CA GLU A 567 -25.84 -1.77 -35.52
C GLU A 567 -25.86 -3.14 -36.18
N VAL A 568 -25.11 -4.08 -35.61
CA VAL A 568 -24.98 -5.46 -36.11
C VAL A 568 -25.14 -6.46 -34.96
N ASP A 569 -25.41 -7.72 -35.27
CA ASP A 569 -25.43 -8.76 -34.27
C ASP A 569 -24.02 -8.95 -33.65
N CYS A 570 -23.98 -9.07 -32.33
CA CYS A 570 -22.74 -9.31 -31.59
C CYS A 570 -22.36 -10.80 -31.70
N GLU A 571 -21.64 -11.20 -32.73
CA GLU A 571 -21.06 -12.55 -32.84
C GLU A 571 -19.78 -12.68 -32.02
#